data_0ca1e512f8b5fd449a8e8f3467e3f177
#
_entry.id   0ca1e512f8b5fd449a8e8f3467e3f177
#
_cell.length_a   1.000
_cell.length_b   1.000
_cell.length_c   1.000
_cell.angle_alpha   90.00
_cell.angle_beta   90.00
_cell.angle_gamma   90.00
#
_symmetry.space_group_name_H-M   'P 1'
#
loop_
_entity.id
_entity.type
_entity.pdbx_description
1 polymer ?
#
loop_
_entity_poly.entity_id
_entity_poly.type
_entity_poly.pdbx_seq_one_letter_code
_entity_poly.pdbx_strand_id
1 'polypeptide(L)'
;SAPDRNVVFMIRPGYQSPAGNSSGWANPKDDDYTAANMARVAGALGALKTAYKSEKLVLVGHSGGAATSALVLGKHPGVADAALLLGCPCDVPPWRDHRNAQRGRGGPWVNSLNPLQFISGIPAGTPVVAVTGSQDDNTLPEFARRWAEQAAAKGVKSRYENANGLNHSSVQQWPDIHQKVNELVKELFP
;
A
#
# COMPACT_ATOMS: atom_id res chain seq x y z
N SER A 1 -5.61 -23.05 15.85
CA SER A 1 -6.78 -22.49 15.11
C SER A 1 -6.33 -21.18 14.49
N ALA A 2 -6.79 -20.88 13.27
CA ALA A 2 -6.57 -19.56 12.70
C ALA A 2 -7.27 -18.52 13.58
N PRO A 3 -6.65 -17.35 13.84
CA PRO A 3 -7.30 -16.31 14.62
C PRO A 3 -8.56 -15.80 13.91
N ASP A 4 -9.59 -15.41 14.67
CA ASP A 4 -10.75 -14.73 14.12
C ASP A 4 -10.31 -13.44 13.40
N ARG A 5 -10.87 -13.20 12.21
CA ARG A 5 -10.49 -12.07 11.36
C ARG A 5 -11.68 -11.20 11.03
N ASN A 6 -11.50 -9.92 11.21
CA ASN A 6 -12.39 -8.92 10.67
C ASN A 6 -11.79 -8.35 9.37
N VAL A 7 -12.56 -8.28 8.30
CA VAL A 7 -12.18 -7.65 7.05
C VAL A 7 -12.91 -6.33 6.93
N VAL A 8 -12.16 -5.23 6.81
CA VAL A 8 -12.71 -3.89 6.70
C VAL A 8 -12.24 -3.25 5.40
N PHE A 9 -13.18 -2.78 4.59
CA PHE A 9 -12.88 -1.97 3.42
C PHE A 9 -12.82 -0.50 3.81
N MET A 10 -11.66 0.11 3.60
CA MET A 10 -11.44 1.51 3.90
C MET A 10 -11.29 2.35 2.64
N ILE A 11 -12.02 3.47 2.59
CA ILE A 11 -11.96 4.43 1.50
C ILE A 11 -10.94 5.50 1.86
N ARG A 12 -9.99 5.76 0.97
CA ARG A 12 -8.97 6.79 1.16
C ARG A 12 -9.59 8.20 1.26
N PRO A 13 -8.91 9.17 1.94
CA PRO A 13 -9.41 10.54 2.05
C PRO A 13 -9.73 11.16 0.70
N GLY A 14 -10.88 11.83 0.60
CA GLY A 14 -11.36 12.52 -0.60
C GLY A 14 -12.01 11.63 -1.67
N TYR A 15 -12.09 10.32 -1.44
CA TYR A 15 -12.75 9.40 -2.37
C TYR A 15 -14.21 9.15 -2.02
N GLN A 16 -14.99 8.84 -3.05
CA GLN A 16 -16.42 8.50 -2.94
C GLN A 16 -16.63 7.00 -2.90
N SER A 17 -17.68 6.59 -2.21
CA SER A 17 -18.19 5.22 -2.23
C SER A 17 -19.73 5.22 -2.25
N PRO A 18 -20.35 4.07 -2.52
CA PRO A 18 -21.81 3.94 -2.38
C PRO A 18 -22.33 4.26 -0.99
N ALA A 19 -21.50 4.15 0.06
CA ALA A 19 -21.84 4.47 1.44
C ALA A 19 -21.64 5.95 1.80
N GLY A 20 -21.16 6.77 0.85
CA GLY A 20 -20.89 8.18 1.06
C GLY A 20 -19.45 8.59 0.76
N ASN A 21 -19.13 9.85 1.04
CA ASN A 21 -17.81 10.40 0.82
C ASN A 21 -16.91 10.20 2.04
N SER A 22 -15.66 9.84 1.82
CA SER A 22 -14.66 9.86 2.89
C SER A 22 -14.30 11.29 3.29
N SER A 23 -13.86 11.49 4.53
CA SER A 23 -13.38 12.78 5.01
C SER A 23 -12.07 13.18 4.36
N GLY A 24 -11.79 14.48 4.31
CA GLY A 24 -10.56 15.02 3.72
C GLY A 24 -10.73 15.37 2.25
N TRP A 25 -9.61 15.82 1.67
CA TRP A 25 -9.56 16.19 0.27
C TRP A 25 -8.45 15.38 -0.41
N ALA A 26 -8.75 14.84 -1.55
CA ALA A 26 -7.78 14.27 -2.47
C ALA A 26 -8.24 14.60 -3.89
N ASN A 27 -7.28 14.81 -4.78
CA ASN A 27 -7.57 14.88 -6.20
C ASN A 27 -7.58 13.45 -6.74
N PRO A 28 -8.75 12.86 -7.07
CA PRO A 28 -8.81 11.47 -7.51
C PRO A 28 -8.08 11.21 -8.81
N LYS A 29 -7.74 12.29 -9.57
CA LYS A 29 -6.94 12.17 -10.79
C LYS A 29 -5.44 12.03 -10.49
N ASP A 30 -4.99 12.51 -9.34
CA ASP A 30 -3.57 12.62 -9.01
C ASP A 30 -3.14 11.84 -7.75
N ASP A 31 -4.05 11.12 -7.09
CA ASP A 31 -3.75 10.27 -5.93
C ASP A 31 -2.89 10.98 -4.86
N ASP A 32 -3.46 11.97 -4.20
CA ASP A 32 -2.74 12.88 -3.32
C ASP A 32 -2.27 12.22 -2.01
N TYR A 33 -0.98 11.88 -1.90
CA TYR A 33 -0.35 11.26 -0.72
C TYR A 33 0.23 12.31 0.24
N THR A 34 -0.55 13.30 0.62
CA THR A 34 -0.08 14.33 1.56
C THR A 34 0.15 13.77 2.96
N ALA A 35 1.00 14.44 3.73
CA ALA A 35 1.23 14.11 5.14
C ALA A 35 -0.08 14.13 5.94
N ALA A 36 -0.96 15.11 5.65
CA ALA A 36 -2.27 15.22 6.30
C ALA A 36 -3.18 14.02 5.99
N ASN A 37 -3.23 13.58 4.73
CA ASN A 37 -4.01 12.41 4.36
C ASN A 37 -3.46 11.13 4.99
N MET A 38 -2.13 10.98 5.06
CA MET A 38 -1.52 9.82 5.72
C MET A 38 -1.81 9.81 7.23
N ALA A 39 -1.80 10.95 7.89
CA ALA A 39 -2.18 11.06 9.31
C ALA A 39 -3.66 10.68 9.54
N ARG A 40 -4.58 11.10 8.65
CA ARG A 40 -5.99 10.72 8.73
C ARG A 40 -6.19 9.21 8.58
N VAL A 41 -5.49 8.60 7.60
CA VAL A 41 -5.53 7.14 7.40
C VAL A 41 -4.99 6.42 8.62
N ALA A 42 -3.83 6.82 9.14
CA ALA A 42 -3.23 6.23 10.33
C ALA A 42 -4.15 6.34 11.56
N GLY A 43 -4.79 7.51 11.76
CA GLY A 43 -5.76 7.71 12.83
C GLY A 43 -6.98 6.80 12.70
N ALA A 44 -7.54 6.66 11.49
CA ALA A 44 -8.66 5.76 11.23
C ALA A 44 -8.31 4.29 11.47
N LEU A 45 -7.13 3.86 11.04
CA LEU A 45 -6.63 2.49 11.29
C LEU A 45 -6.42 2.21 12.78
N GLY A 46 -5.88 3.17 13.53
CA GLY A 46 -5.76 3.07 14.99
C GLY A 46 -7.12 2.96 15.67
N ALA A 47 -8.11 3.75 15.24
CA ALA A 47 -9.48 3.66 15.75
C ALA A 47 -10.13 2.30 15.44
N LEU A 48 -9.94 1.76 14.23
CA LEU A 48 -10.40 0.42 13.87
C LEU A 48 -9.74 -0.66 14.76
N LYS A 49 -8.42 -0.61 14.94
CA LYS A 49 -7.69 -1.55 15.80
C LYS A 49 -8.27 -1.55 17.22
N THR A 50 -8.59 -0.38 17.76
CA THR A 50 -9.23 -0.22 19.07
C THR A 50 -10.66 -0.77 19.09
N ALA A 51 -11.48 -0.39 18.12
CA ALA A 51 -12.90 -0.78 18.06
C ALA A 51 -13.09 -2.29 17.93
N TYR A 52 -12.23 -2.94 17.15
CA TYR A 52 -12.25 -4.41 16.99
C TYR A 52 -11.39 -5.14 18.01
N LYS A 53 -10.73 -4.45 18.94
CA LYS A 53 -9.79 -5.02 19.92
C LYS A 53 -8.74 -5.92 19.25
N SER A 54 -8.27 -5.50 18.07
CA SER A 54 -7.37 -6.30 17.25
C SER A 54 -5.93 -6.13 17.73
N GLU A 55 -5.26 -7.26 18.02
CA GLU A 55 -3.84 -7.26 18.38
C GLU A 55 -2.96 -6.92 17.19
N LYS A 56 -3.34 -7.39 15.99
CA LYS A 56 -2.60 -7.24 14.75
C LYS A 56 -3.46 -6.64 13.64
N LEU A 57 -2.83 -5.86 12.77
CA LEU A 57 -3.46 -5.27 11.61
C LEU A 57 -2.61 -5.52 10.36
N VAL A 58 -3.18 -6.19 9.37
CA VAL A 58 -2.58 -6.40 8.07
C VAL A 58 -3.25 -5.46 7.06
N LEU A 59 -2.46 -4.67 6.36
CA LEU A 59 -2.94 -3.81 5.28
C LEU A 59 -2.90 -4.57 3.94
N VAL A 60 -3.99 -4.50 3.19
CA VAL A 60 -4.02 -4.95 1.79
C VAL A 60 -4.37 -3.75 0.94
N GLY A 61 -3.43 -3.28 0.17
CA GLY A 61 -3.59 -2.10 -0.67
C GLY A 61 -3.38 -2.40 -2.15
N HIS A 62 -4.22 -1.80 -3.02
CA HIS A 62 -4.02 -1.84 -4.46
C HIS A 62 -3.73 -0.42 -4.98
N SER A 63 -2.77 -0.28 -5.90
CA SER A 63 -2.43 0.98 -6.55
C SER A 63 -2.12 2.09 -5.54
N GLY A 64 -2.86 3.18 -5.56
CA GLY A 64 -2.74 4.24 -4.56
C GLY A 64 -3.01 3.78 -3.12
N GLY A 65 -3.80 2.71 -2.92
CA GLY A 65 -3.96 2.06 -1.62
C GLY A 65 -2.68 1.36 -1.15
N ALA A 66 -1.91 0.79 -2.08
CA ALA A 66 -0.62 0.17 -1.79
C ALA A 66 0.42 1.22 -1.38
N ALA A 67 0.51 2.35 -2.12
CA ALA A 67 1.38 3.47 -1.74
C ALA A 67 1.01 4.04 -0.36
N THR A 68 -0.30 4.19 -0.09
CA THR A 68 -0.80 4.61 1.21
C THR A 68 -0.39 3.63 2.32
N SER A 69 -0.52 2.32 2.10
CA SER A 69 -0.11 1.29 3.06
C SER A 69 1.39 1.35 3.36
N ALA A 70 2.22 1.46 2.32
CA ALA A 70 3.66 1.59 2.47
C ALA A 70 4.05 2.88 3.24
N LEU A 71 3.37 3.99 2.97
CA LEU A 71 3.57 5.26 3.69
C LEU A 71 3.13 5.16 5.16
N VAL A 72 2.01 4.50 5.44
CA VAL A 72 1.55 4.29 6.84
C VAL A 72 2.57 3.47 7.61
N LEU A 73 3.06 2.37 7.05
CA LEU A 73 4.10 1.55 7.70
C LEU A 73 5.35 2.36 8.05
N GLY A 74 5.83 3.21 7.12
CA GLY A 74 7.08 3.95 7.31
C GLY A 74 6.94 5.24 8.11
N LYS A 75 5.79 5.91 8.00
CA LYS A 75 5.60 7.23 8.63
C LYS A 75 4.85 7.15 9.97
N HIS A 76 4.08 6.09 10.19
CA HIS A 76 3.29 5.86 11.39
C HIS A 76 3.53 4.44 11.94
N PRO A 77 4.78 4.13 12.37
CA PRO A 77 5.14 2.79 12.84
C PRO A 77 4.25 2.37 14.00
N GLY A 78 3.92 1.07 14.05
CA GLY A 78 3.04 0.49 15.08
C GLY A 78 1.54 0.59 14.80
N VAL A 79 1.10 1.37 13.80
CA VAL A 79 -0.32 1.39 13.39
C VAL A 79 -0.70 0.09 12.71
N ALA A 80 0.15 -0.41 11.83
CA ALA A 80 -0.05 -1.70 11.17
C ALA A 80 1.17 -2.60 11.35
N ASP A 81 0.95 -3.91 11.28
CA ASP A 81 1.92 -4.94 11.62
C ASP A 81 2.49 -5.66 10.39
N ALA A 82 1.76 -5.64 9.26
CA ALA A 82 2.18 -6.22 7.98
C ALA A 82 1.45 -5.57 6.80
N ALA A 83 1.92 -5.80 5.57
CA ALA A 83 1.21 -5.35 4.38
C ALA A 83 1.37 -6.26 3.16
N LEU A 84 0.31 -6.33 2.34
CA LEU A 84 0.31 -6.81 0.97
C LEU A 84 0.07 -5.61 0.04
N LEU A 85 1.06 -5.31 -0.81
CA LEU A 85 1.07 -4.15 -1.69
C LEU A 85 0.88 -4.61 -3.15
N LEU A 86 -0.30 -4.37 -3.72
CA LEU A 86 -0.64 -4.80 -5.08
C LEU A 86 -0.52 -3.63 -6.06
N GLY A 87 0.29 -3.78 -7.11
CA GLY A 87 0.48 -2.75 -8.14
C GLY A 87 0.86 -1.39 -7.54
N CYS A 88 1.91 -1.37 -6.71
CA CYS A 88 2.28 -0.21 -5.90
C CYS A 88 3.06 0.84 -6.72
N PRO A 89 2.63 2.09 -6.80
CA PRO A 89 3.49 3.20 -7.21
C PRO A 89 4.44 3.59 -6.07
N CYS A 90 5.26 2.66 -5.65
CA CYS A 90 6.09 2.77 -4.46
C CYS A 90 7.30 3.71 -4.61
N ASP A 91 7.58 4.15 -5.84
CA ASP A 91 8.48 5.26 -6.16
C ASP A 91 7.71 6.31 -6.96
N VAL A 92 7.14 7.28 -6.25
CA VAL A 92 6.14 8.22 -6.78
C VAL A 92 6.67 9.12 -7.90
N PRO A 93 7.85 9.78 -7.81
CA PRO A 93 8.31 10.66 -8.87
C PRO A 93 8.45 9.95 -10.23
N PRO A 94 9.22 8.85 -10.39
CA PRO A 94 9.36 8.19 -11.68
C PRO A 94 8.05 7.55 -12.16
N TRP A 95 7.17 7.10 -11.24
CA TRP A 95 5.83 6.66 -11.64
C TRP A 95 5.03 7.81 -12.25
N ARG A 96 5.07 9.01 -11.69
CA ARG A 96 4.38 10.18 -12.25
C ARG A 96 4.94 10.57 -13.60
N ASP A 97 6.26 10.56 -13.77
CA ASP A 97 6.89 10.84 -15.06
C ASP A 97 6.44 9.83 -16.12
N HIS A 98 6.43 8.54 -15.78
CA HIS A 98 5.90 7.49 -16.66
C HIS A 98 4.43 7.74 -17.04
N ARG A 99 3.56 8.06 -16.07
CA ARG A 99 2.13 8.35 -16.34
C ARG A 99 1.92 9.61 -17.15
N ASN A 100 2.71 10.65 -16.92
CA ASN A 100 2.67 11.89 -17.68
C ASN A 100 3.07 11.64 -19.13
N ALA A 101 4.12 10.87 -19.37
CA ALA A 101 4.56 10.48 -20.71
C ALA A 101 3.46 9.72 -21.47
N GLN A 102 2.82 8.74 -20.83
CA GLN A 102 1.72 7.97 -21.43
C GLN A 102 0.50 8.83 -21.79
N ARG A 103 0.19 9.84 -20.98
CA ARG A 103 -1.01 10.67 -21.13
C ARG A 103 -0.78 11.93 -21.96
N GLY A 104 0.46 12.24 -22.31
CA GLY A 104 0.85 13.49 -22.97
C GLY A 104 0.52 14.74 -22.14
N ARG A 105 0.39 14.60 -20.83
CA ARG A 105 0.03 15.69 -19.91
C ARG A 105 0.43 15.37 -18.48
N GLY A 106 0.52 16.40 -17.67
CA GLY A 106 0.80 16.32 -16.25
C GLY A 106 1.90 17.29 -15.84
N GLY A 107 2.11 17.43 -14.56
CA GLY A 107 3.16 18.26 -13.96
C GLY A 107 3.79 17.55 -12.77
N PRO A 108 4.77 18.19 -12.15
CA PRO A 108 5.40 17.61 -10.96
C PRO A 108 4.37 17.44 -9.83
N TRP A 109 4.47 16.33 -9.12
CA TRP A 109 3.61 16.05 -7.98
C TRP A 109 4.26 16.54 -6.70
N VAL A 110 4.10 17.82 -6.41
CA VAL A 110 4.91 18.55 -5.44
C VAL A 110 4.56 18.26 -3.98
N ASN A 111 3.34 17.82 -3.68
CA ASN A 111 2.84 17.66 -2.31
C ASN A 111 2.71 16.20 -1.86
N SER A 112 2.95 15.25 -2.74
CA SER A 112 2.88 13.83 -2.41
C SER A 112 4.15 13.30 -1.79
N LEU A 113 3.98 12.52 -0.73
CA LEU A 113 5.08 11.77 -0.14
C LEU A 113 5.46 10.61 -1.06
N ASN A 114 6.74 10.24 -1.03
CA ASN A 114 7.24 9.07 -1.76
C ASN A 114 7.48 7.91 -0.77
N PRO A 115 6.81 6.75 -0.90
CA PRO A 115 7.01 5.59 -0.02
C PRO A 115 8.47 5.18 0.15
N LEU A 116 9.26 5.32 -0.92
CA LEU A 116 10.69 4.97 -0.91
C LEU A 116 11.50 5.75 0.14
N GLN A 117 11.10 6.99 0.42
CA GLN A 117 11.81 7.86 1.37
C GLN A 117 11.53 7.51 2.84
N PHE A 118 10.50 6.72 3.12
CA PHE A 118 10.06 6.40 4.49
C PHE A 118 10.36 4.96 4.92
N ILE A 119 11.10 4.20 4.11
CA ILE A 119 11.46 2.80 4.41
C ILE A 119 12.16 2.66 5.76
N SER A 120 13.05 3.60 6.10
CA SER A 120 13.81 3.56 7.37
C SER A 120 12.93 3.72 8.62
N GLY A 121 11.69 4.17 8.47
CA GLY A 121 10.72 4.24 9.56
C GLY A 121 9.93 2.95 9.78
N ILE A 122 10.05 1.97 8.89
CA ILE A 122 9.40 0.66 9.03
C ILE A 122 10.21 -0.17 10.03
N PRO A 123 9.61 -0.70 11.10
CA PRO A 123 10.33 -1.55 12.05
C PRO A 123 10.97 -2.76 11.37
N ALA A 124 12.19 -3.10 11.80
CA ALA A 124 12.86 -4.31 11.32
C ALA A 124 12.00 -5.56 11.59
N GLY A 125 12.03 -6.51 10.65
CA GLY A 125 11.23 -7.74 10.73
C GLY A 125 9.76 -7.58 10.33
N THR A 126 9.25 -6.36 10.04
CA THR A 126 7.87 -6.18 9.56
C THR A 126 7.64 -6.96 8.26
N PRO A 127 6.68 -7.90 8.20
CA PRO A 127 6.42 -8.67 6.99
C PRO A 127 5.71 -7.82 5.93
N VAL A 128 6.28 -7.75 4.74
CA VAL A 128 5.66 -7.05 3.58
C VAL A 128 5.84 -7.87 2.31
N VAL A 129 4.75 -8.05 1.56
CA VAL A 129 4.78 -8.63 0.22
C VAL A 129 4.37 -7.56 -0.78
N ALA A 130 5.24 -7.26 -1.73
CA ALA A 130 4.92 -6.38 -2.85
C ALA A 130 4.69 -7.23 -4.11
N VAL A 131 3.54 -7.05 -4.76
CA VAL A 131 3.15 -7.82 -5.94
C VAL A 131 2.77 -6.87 -7.06
N THR A 132 3.27 -7.14 -8.26
CA THR A 132 2.86 -6.39 -9.45
C THR A 132 2.53 -7.37 -10.59
N GLY A 133 1.50 -7.06 -11.36
CA GLY A 133 1.18 -7.82 -12.55
C GLY A 133 2.31 -7.71 -13.59
N SER A 134 2.67 -8.81 -14.26
CA SER A 134 3.75 -8.78 -15.27
C SER A 134 3.41 -7.93 -16.49
N GLN A 135 2.12 -7.62 -16.68
CA GLN A 135 1.60 -6.77 -17.76
C GLN A 135 1.08 -5.42 -17.22
N ASP A 136 1.52 -5.01 -16.02
CA ASP A 136 1.13 -3.73 -15.44
C ASP A 136 1.92 -2.60 -16.11
N ASP A 137 1.24 -1.85 -16.96
CA ASP A 137 1.77 -0.68 -17.67
C ASP A 137 1.49 0.65 -16.94
N ASN A 138 0.71 0.62 -15.88
CA ASN A 138 0.40 1.78 -15.04
C ASN A 138 1.45 1.97 -13.94
N THR A 139 1.64 0.93 -13.14
CA THR A 139 2.66 0.89 -12.08
C THR A 139 3.66 -0.19 -12.46
N LEU A 140 4.70 0.22 -13.19
CA LEU A 140 5.69 -0.74 -13.69
C LEU A 140 6.26 -1.59 -12.54
N PRO A 141 6.52 -2.90 -12.80
CA PRO A 141 7.04 -3.83 -11.79
C PRO A 141 8.27 -3.32 -11.05
N GLU A 142 9.10 -2.53 -11.70
CA GLU A 142 10.34 -1.97 -11.14
C GLU A 142 10.11 -1.05 -9.93
N PHE A 143 8.97 -0.33 -9.86
CA PHE A 143 8.71 0.60 -8.74
C PHE A 143 8.50 -0.16 -7.42
N ALA A 144 7.70 -1.21 -7.45
CA ALA A 144 7.44 -2.05 -6.28
C ALA A 144 8.65 -2.95 -5.94
N ARG A 145 9.33 -3.48 -6.95
CA ARG A 145 10.54 -4.30 -6.76
C ARG A 145 11.64 -3.50 -6.07
N ARG A 146 11.97 -2.32 -6.59
CA ARG A 146 12.99 -1.43 -6.02
C ARG A 146 12.68 -1.08 -4.56
N TRP A 147 11.41 -0.77 -4.25
CA TRP A 147 10.99 -0.49 -2.89
C TRP A 147 11.21 -1.72 -1.99
N ALA A 148 10.78 -2.91 -2.42
CA ALA A 148 10.90 -4.14 -1.63
C ALA A 148 12.37 -4.52 -1.36
N GLU A 149 13.24 -4.38 -2.37
CA GLU A 149 14.68 -4.64 -2.24
C GLU A 149 15.34 -3.66 -1.26
N GLN A 150 15.02 -2.36 -1.35
CA GLN A 150 15.54 -1.37 -0.40
C GLN A 150 15.00 -1.56 1.02
N ALA A 151 13.74 -1.97 1.15
CA ALA A 151 13.15 -2.29 2.44
C ALA A 151 13.84 -3.51 3.07
N ALA A 152 14.10 -4.56 2.30
CA ALA A 152 14.85 -5.73 2.76
C ALA A 152 16.27 -5.36 3.21
N ALA A 153 16.97 -4.50 2.47
CA ALA A 153 18.28 -4.00 2.83
C ALA A 153 18.30 -3.18 4.14
N LYS A 154 17.15 -2.68 4.59
CA LYS A 154 16.95 -1.97 5.86
C LYS A 154 16.41 -2.88 6.99
N GLY A 155 16.34 -4.20 6.76
CA GLY A 155 15.89 -5.17 7.75
C GLY A 155 14.37 -5.39 7.81
N VAL A 156 13.60 -4.78 6.92
CA VAL A 156 12.17 -5.11 6.75
C VAL A 156 12.08 -6.52 6.13
N LYS A 157 11.20 -7.37 6.62
CA LYS A 157 10.99 -8.71 6.05
C LYS A 157 10.15 -8.59 4.77
N SER A 158 10.71 -7.90 3.77
CA SER A 158 10.03 -7.61 2.52
C SER A 158 10.46 -8.53 1.38
N ARG A 159 9.52 -8.87 0.49
CA ARG A 159 9.77 -9.59 -0.75
C ARG A 159 8.92 -9.06 -1.88
N TYR A 160 9.43 -9.21 -3.09
CA TYR A 160 8.72 -8.88 -4.32
C TYR A 160 8.29 -10.14 -5.05
N GLU A 161 7.07 -10.15 -5.57
CA GLU A 161 6.52 -11.23 -6.39
C GLU A 161 5.89 -10.67 -7.66
N ASN A 162 5.92 -11.46 -8.72
CA ASN A 162 5.34 -11.10 -10.02
C ASN A 162 4.08 -11.93 -10.26
N ALA A 163 2.95 -11.27 -10.45
CA ALA A 163 1.70 -11.95 -10.81
C ALA A 163 1.62 -12.10 -12.34
N ASN A 164 2.02 -13.27 -12.83
CA ASN A 164 2.16 -13.53 -14.25
C ASN A 164 0.84 -13.37 -15.02
N GLY A 165 0.90 -12.67 -16.17
CA GLY A 165 -0.23 -12.45 -17.06
C GLY A 165 -1.24 -11.41 -16.58
N LEU A 166 -1.07 -10.84 -15.39
CA LEU A 166 -1.98 -9.84 -14.85
C LEU A 166 -1.50 -8.42 -15.17
N ASN A 167 -2.45 -7.52 -15.37
CA ASN A 167 -2.24 -6.08 -15.53
C ASN A 167 -2.60 -5.32 -14.24
N HIS A 168 -2.55 -3.98 -14.30
CA HIS A 168 -2.85 -3.12 -13.15
C HIS A 168 -4.21 -3.38 -12.51
N SER A 169 -5.25 -3.55 -13.31
CA SER A 169 -6.60 -3.75 -12.80
C SER A 169 -6.86 -5.19 -12.35
N SER A 170 -6.30 -6.18 -13.04
CA SER A 170 -6.54 -7.58 -12.73
C SER A 170 -5.71 -8.11 -11.56
N VAL A 171 -4.61 -7.46 -11.18
CA VAL A 171 -3.80 -7.88 -10.02
C VAL A 171 -4.57 -7.85 -8.70
N GLN A 172 -5.60 -7.02 -8.56
CA GLN A 172 -6.49 -7.05 -7.40
C GLN A 172 -7.40 -8.29 -7.32
N GLN A 173 -7.46 -9.08 -8.40
CA GLN A 173 -8.18 -10.35 -8.47
C GLN A 173 -7.22 -11.55 -8.53
N TRP A 174 -5.93 -11.32 -8.21
CA TRP A 174 -4.93 -12.38 -8.20
C TRP A 174 -5.36 -13.51 -7.27
N PRO A 175 -5.41 -14.77 -7.75
CA PRO A 175 -5.93 -15.90 -6.97
C PRO A 175 -5.21 -16.12 -5.64
N ASP A 176 -3.91 -15.78 -5.59
CA ASP A 176 -3.07 -16.05 -4.42
C ASP A 176 -3.18 -14.98 -3.32
N ILE A 177 -4.00 -13.91 -3.49
CA ILE A 177 -4.15 -12.85 -2.47
C ILE A 177 -4.49 -13.43 -1.10
N HIS A 178 -5.47 -14.32 -1.03
CA HIS A 178 -5.88 -14.94 0.24
C HIS A 178 -4.76 -15.77 0.86
N GLN A 179 -4.01 -16.50 0.04
CA GLN A 179 -2.86 -17.26 0.51
C GLN A 179 -1.79 -16.31 1.09
N LYS A 180 -1.45 -15.22 0.38
CA LYS A 180 -0.46 -14.24 0.84
C LYS A 180 -0.87 -13.55 2.14
N VAL A 181 -2.14 -13.18 2.28
CA VAL A 181 -2.66 -12.65 3.55
C VAL A 181 -2.52 -13.69 4.67
N ASN A 182 -2.81 -14.98 4.39
CA ASN A 182 -2.63 -16.04 5.37
C ASN A 182 -1.17 -16.25 5.78
N GLU A 183 -0.24 -16.15 4.82
CA GLU A 183 1.21 -16.21 5.09
C GLU A 183 1.62 -15.05 6.02
N LEU A 184 1.23 -13.82 5.70
CA LEU A 184 1.50 -12.64 6.53
C LEU A 184 0.93 -12.79 7.96
N VAL A 185 -0.30 -13.28 8.08
CA VAL A 185 -0.89 -13.51 9.41
C VAL A 185 -0.12 -14.57 10.20
N LYS A 186 0.29 -15.69 9.56
CA LYS A 186 1.12 -16.71 10.22
C LYS A 186 2.47 -16.15 10.68
N GLU A 187 3.04 -15.23 9.95
CA GLU A 187 4.30 -14.56 10.34
C GLU A 187 4.12 -13.66 11.58
N LEU A 188 2.92 -13.14 11.81
CA LEU A 188 2.60 -12.30 12.98
C LEU A 188 2.22 -13.09 14.23
N PHE A 189 1.85 -14.37 14.07
CA PHE A 189 1.48 -15.30 15.14
C PHE A 189 2.24 -16.62 14.97
N PRO A 190 3.57 -16.61 15.21
CA PRO A 190 4.45 -17.77 15.05
C PRO A 190 4.14 -18.90 16.04
#